data_ee94556df9e29369bc9469e273cffbbc
#
_entry.id   ee94556df9e29369bc9469e273cffbbc
#
_cell.length_a   1.000
_cell.length_b   1.000
_cell.length_c   1.000
_cell.angle_alpha   90.00
_cell.angle_beta   90.00
_cell.angle_gamma   90.00
#
_symmetry.space_group_name_H-M   'P 1'
#
loop_
_entity.id
_entity.type
_entity.pdbx_description
1 polymer ?
#
loop_
_entity_poly.entity_id
_entity_poly.type
_entity_poly.pdbx_seq_one_letter_code
_entity_poly.pdbx_strand_id
1 'polypeptide(L)'
;MYKKTISKSLGLLIALLVTIAIVIISYASYITYAANQRTISTLSEISHQNQTIFSLELGRDAKIIENAASYIEKLGYASFEDILTFLKHSQIDDQQHLLGIITPDGKLTDINGVEIDLSQFPNTKEAFNSEETKFFCDSYNNFTFLICTTPIRIDGENKFVIFSTYLTSRYADSISTPTFENKGYSYVIDSDGK
;
A
#
# COMPACT_ATOMS: atom_id res chain seq x y z
N MET A 1 -14.06 41.08 67.89
CA MET A 1 -12.93 41.25 66.97
C MET A 1 -12.43 39.92 66.37
N TYR A 2 -12.44 38.81 67.04
CA TYR A 2 -11.95 37.50 66.65
C TYR A 2 -12.67 36.86 65.40
N LYS A 3 -13.99 36.95 65.30
CA LYS A 3 -14.80 36.41 64.23
C LYS A 3 -14.46 36.97 62.80
N LYS A 4 -14.07 38.22 62.72
CA LYS A 4 -13.78 38.91 61.45
C LYS A 4 -12.40 38.55 60.90
N THR A 5 -11.46 38.17 61.78
CA THR A 5 -10.11 37.74 61.43
C THR A 5 -10.13 36.30 60.89
N ILE A 6 -10.91 35.40 61.47
CA ILE A 6 -11.09 34.00 61.04
C ILE A 6 -11.76 33.94 59.63
N SER A 7 -12.74 34.81 59.41
CA SER A 7 -13.41 34.87 58.07
C SER A 7 -12.46 35.34 56.96
N LYS A 8 -11.53 36.26 57.27
CA LYS A 8 -10.55 36.70 56.24
C LYS A 8 -9.48 35.67 55.99
N SER A 9 -9.00 34.95 57.01
CA SER A 9 -8.03 33.86 56.78
C SER A 9 -8.63 32.68 56.06
N LEU A 10 -9.90 32.32 56.27
CA LEU A 10 -10.62 31.30 55.57
C LEU A 10 -10.81 31.67 54.07
N GLY A 11 -11.16 32.94 53.78
CA GLY A 11 -11.26 33.42 52.40
C GLY A 11 -9.94 33.37 51.64
N LEU A 12 -8.83 33.73 52.30
CA LEU A 12 -7.48 33.60 51.71
C LEU A 12 -7.12 32.15 51.42
N LEU A 13 -7.44 31.21 52.29
CA LEU A 13 -7.17 29.80 52.12
C LEU A 13 -7.98 29.21 50.95
N ILE A 14 -9.25 29.60 50.83
CA ILE A 14 -10.09 29.17 49.68
C ILE A 14 -9.56 29.74 48.37
N ALA A 15 -9.16 31.02 48.35
CA ALA A 15 -8.59 31.65 47.16
C ALA A 15 -7.29 30.93 46.73
N LEU A 16 -6.44 30.57 47.68
CA LEU A 16 -5.22 29.80 47.39
C LEU A 16 -5.52 28.42 46.80
N LEU A 17 -6.48 27.69 47.37
CA LEU A 17 -6.89 26.37 46.86
C LEU A 17 -7.46 26.45 45.44
N VAL A 18 -8.28 27.47 45.19
CA VAL A 18 -8.83 27.69 43.82
C VAL A 18 -7.71 28.00 42.82
N THR A 19 -6.76 28.83 43.19
CA THR A 19 -5.61 29.14 42.34
C THR A 19 -4.78 27.90 42.03
N ILE A 20 -4.49 27.05 43.00
CA ILE A 20 -3.78 25.78 42.83
C ILE A 20 -4.56 24.87 41.91
N ALA A 21 -5.88 24.74 42.11
CA ALA A 21 -6.72 23.91 41.26
C ALA A 21 -6.71 24.38 39.78
N ILE A 22 -6.79 25.68 39.54
CA ILE A 22 -6.69 26.26 38.18
C ILE A 22 -5.34 25.94 37.53
N VAL A 23 -4.25 26.08 38.28
CA VAL A 23 -2.90 25.78 37.78
C VAL A 23 -2.78 24.27 37.39
N ILE A 24 -3.28 23.39 38.27
CA ILE A 24 -3.23 21.94 38.00
C ILE A 24 -4.06 21.59 36.75
N ILE A 25 -5.28 22.12 36.62
CA ILE A 25 -6.14 21.87 35.45
C ILE A 25 -5.49 22.41 34.17
N SER A 26 -4.95 23.60 34.21
CA SER A 26 -4.27 24.22 33.07
C SER A 26 -3.04 23.40 32.63
N TYR A 27 -2.26 22.94 33.60
CA TYR A 27 -1.09 22.11 33.33
C TYR A 27 -1.46 20.74 32.76
N ALA A 28 -2.47 20.07 33.33
CA ALA A 28 -2.99 18.80 32.81
C ALA A 28 -3.51 18.94 31.35
N SER A 29 -4.26 20.00 31.07
CA SER A 29 -4.76 20.32 29.75
C SER A 29 -3.62 20.54 28.73
N TYR A 30 -2.60 21.28 29.17
CA TYR A 30 -1.41 21.52 28.33
C TYR A 30 -0.65 20.23 28.01
N ILE A 31 -0.43 19.35 29.02
CA ILE A 31 0.23 18.06 28.81
C ILE A 31 -0.56 17.18 27.83
N THR A 32 -1.89 17.11 28.03
CA THR A 32 -2.76 16.32 27.14
C THR A 32 -2.71 16.85 25.71
N TYR A 33 -2.77 18.15 25.53
CA TYR A 33 -2.65 18.78 24.21
C TYR A 33 -1.30 18.48 23.56
N ALA A 34 -0.20 18.66 24.30
CA ALA A 34 1.15 18.42 23.79
C ALA A 34 1.37 16.92 23.43
N ALA A 35 0.84 16.00 24.24
CA ALA A 35 0.90 14.57 23.98
C ALA A 35 0.11 14.21 22.70
N ASN A 36 -1.10 14.75 22.53
CA ASN A 36 -1.89 14.52 21.33
C ASN A 36 -1.20 15.05 20.07
N GLN A 37 -0.60 16.22 20.10
CA GLN A 37 0.13 16.80 18.97
C GLN A 37 1.34 15.93 18.58
N ARG A 38 2.09 15.45 19.56
CA ARG A 38 3.21 14.53 19.31
C ARG A 38 2.73 13.22 18.69
N THR A 39 1.64 12.66 19.20
CA THR A 39 1.06 11.42 18.67
C THR A 39 0.64 11.60 17.20
N ILE A 40 -0.07 12.68 16.87
CA ILE A 40 -0.49 12.99 15.51
C ILE A 40 0.74 13.15 14.58
N SER A 41 1.75 13.89 15.01
CA SER A 41 2.98 14.08 14.25
C SER A 41 3.69 12.76 13.99
N THR A 42 3.84 11.91 15.01
CA THR A 42 4.46 10.59 14.88
C THR A 42 3.67 9.68 13.93
N LEU A 43 2.34 9.66 14.05
CA LEU A 43 1.49 8.87 13.14
C LEU A 43 1.59 9.35 11.69
N SER A 44 1.64 10.67 11.47
CA SER A 44 1.83 11.26 10.14
C SER A 44 3.18 10.87 9.54
N GLU A 45 4.25 10.88 10.34
CA GLU A 45 5.57 10.48 9.91
C GLU A 45 5.62 8.98 9.55
N ILE A 46 5.07 8.11 10.40
CA ILE A 46 4.96 6.67 10.13
C ILE A 46 4.17 6.41 8.85
N SER A 47 3.03 7.09 8.68
CA SER A 47 2.22 6.96 7.46
C SER A 47 3.01 7.35 6.21
N HIS A 48 3.76 8.44 6.26
CA HIS A 48 4.59 8.88 5.14
C HIS A 48 5.74 7.90 4.84
N GLN A 49 6.39 7.36 5.88
CA GLN A 49 7.42 6.33 5.70
C GLN A 49 6.83 5.06 5.08
N ASN A 50 5.68 4.59 5.55
CA ASN A 50 5.00 3.42 5.02
C ASN A 50 4.59 3.64 3.55
N GLN A 51 4.07 4.81 3.21
CA GLN A 51 3.77 5.18 1.81
C GLN A 51 5.02 5.13 0.94
N THR A 52 6.14 5.62 1.44
CA THR A 52 7.41 5.61 0.69
C THR A 52 7.90 4.19 0.46
N ILE A 53 7.90 3.34 1.49
CA ILE A 53 8.29 1.93 1.39
C ILE A 53 7.41 1.20 0.38
N PHE A 54 6.08 1.35 0.50
CA PHE A 54 5.13 0.73 -0.40
C PHE A 54 5.34 1.16 -1.86
N SER A 55 5.54 2.46 -2.10
CA SER A 55 5.80 3.00 -3.43
C SER A 55 7.12 2.48 -4.03
N LEU A 56 8.16 2.31 -3.20
CA LEU A 56 9.44 1.76 -3.64
C LEU A 56 9.31 0.28 -4.01
N GLU A 57 8.57 -0.51 -3.23
CA GLU A 57 8.33 -1.93 -3.53
C GLU A 57 7.52 -2.09 -4.80
N LEU A 58 6.43 -1.33 -4.97
CA LEU A 58 5.66 -1.31 -6.22
C LEU A 58 6.52 -0.93 -7.41
N GLY A 59 7.34 0.12 -7.27
CA GLY A 59 8.23 0.57 -8.34
C GLY A 59 9.28 -0.49 -8.71
N ARG A 60 9.79 -1.24 -7.72
CA ARG A 60 10.70 -2.36 -7.97
C ARG A 60 10.02 -3.48 -8.75
N ASP A 61 8.81 -3.88 -8.31
CA ASP A 61 8.07 -4.97 -8.93
C ASP A 61 7.63 -4.61 -10.36
N ALA A 62 7.16 -3.37 -10.57
CA ALA A 62 6.90 -2.84 -11.91
C ALA A 62 8.14 -2.91 -12.79
N LYS A 63 9.30 -2.48 -12.25
CA LYS A 63 10.55 -2.42 -13.02
C LYS A 63 11.04 -3.80 -13.48
N ILE A 64 10.83 -4.83 -12.67
CA ILE A 64 11.16 -6.21 -13.05
C ILE A 64 10.34 -6.62 -14.29
N ILE A 65 9.03 -6.38 -14.27
CA ILE A 65 8.14 -6.75 -15.37
C ILE A 65 8.37 -5.88 -16.61
N GLU A 66 8.61 -4.57 -16.45
CA GLU A 66 8.98 -3.66 -17.53
C GLU A 66 10.29 -4.09 -18.23
N ASN A 67 11.29 -4.49 -17.46
CA ASN A 67 12.53 -5.00 -18.02
C ASN A 67 12.28 -6.26 -18.82
N ALA A 68 11.45 -7.19 -18.33
CA ALA A 68 11.09 -8.39 -19.08
C ALA A 68 10.40 -8.04 -20.40
N ALA A 69 9.40 -7.15 -20.39
CA ALA A 69 8.74 -6.68 -21.61
C ALA A 69 9.75 -6.05 -22.58
N SER A 70 10.62 -5.16 -22.11
CA SER A 70 11.65 -4.52 -22.91
C SER A 70 12.64 -5.52 -23.53
N TYR A 71 13.01 -6.59 -22.81
CA TYR A 71 13.86 -7.64 -23.38
C TYR A 71 13.14 -8.42 -24.47
N ILE A 72 11.87 -8.78 -24.27
CA ILE A 72 11.03 -9.47 -25.27
C ILE A 72 10.96 -8.64 -26.56
N GLU A 73 10.68 -7.34 -26.43
CA GLU A 73 10.63 -6.41 -27.56
C GLU A 73 11.98 -6.33 -28.30
N LYS A 74 13.10 -6.17 -27.56
CA LYS A 74 14.45 -6.06 -28.15
C LYS A 74 14.91 -7.34 -28.82
N LEU A 75 14.53 -8.50 -28.32
CA LEU A 75 14.86 -9.80 -28.91
C LEU A 75 13.98 -10.13 -30.12
N GLY A 76 12.92 -9.33 -30.35
CA GLY A 76 12.01 -9.52 -31.46
C GLY A 76 11.13 -10.76 -31.32
N TYR A 77 10.86 -11.20 -30.09
CA TYR A 77 9.91 -12.30 -29.86
C TYR A 77 8.51 -11.85 -30.23
N ALA A 78 7.97 -12.45 -31.27
CA ALA A 78 6.65 -12.10 -31.81
C ALA A 78 5.60 -13.20 -31.62
N SER A 79 6.02 -14.41 -31.26
CA SER A 79 5.10 -15.50 -31.00
C SER A 79 4.79 -15.65 -29.53
N PHE A 80 3.57 -16.09 -29.22
CA PHE A 80 3.12 -16.37 -27.86
C PHE A 80 4.03 -17.39 -27.15
N GLU A 81 4.42 -18.47 -27.87
CA GLU A 81 5.24 -19.56 -27.35
C GLU A 81 6.66 -19.09 -26.98
N ASP A 82 7.25 -18.21 -27.78
CA ASP A 82 8.59 -17.67 -27.51
C ASP A 82 8.56 -16.80 -26.25
N ILE A 83 7.54 -15.94 -26.12
CA ILE A 83 7.36 -15.06 -24.95
C ILE A 83 7.11 -15.90 -23.69
N LEU A 84 6.23 -16.89 -23.76
CA LEU A 84 5.94 -17.77 -22.64
C LEU A 84 7.19 -18.54 -22.20
N THR A 85 7.96 -19.06 -23.15
CA THR A 85 9.23 -19.77 -22.91
C THR A 85 10.25 -18.85 -22.26
N PHE A 86 10.37 -17.60 -22.74
CA PHE A 86 11.25 -16.60 -22.15
C PHE A 86 10.85 -16.32 -20.70
N LEU A 87 9.58 -16.03 -20.42
CA LEU A 87 9.12 -15.75 -19.06
C LEU A 87 9.35 -16.93 -18.11
N LYS A 88 9.13 -18.15 -18.58
CA LYS A 88 9.37 -19.38 -17.81
C LYS A 88 10.83 -19.57 -17.40
N HIS A 89 11.78 -19.16 -18.24
CA HIS A 89 13.22 -19.33 -17.99
C HIS A 89 13.89 -18.10 -17.38
N SER A 90 13.21 -16.96 -17.34
CA SER A 90 13.81 -15.68 -16.94
C SER A 90 13.97 -15.49 -15.45
N GLN A 91 13.66 -16.49 -14.60
CA GLN A 91 13.75 -16.41 -13.14
C GLN A 91 13.25 -15.05 -12.59
N ILE A 92 12.17 -14.56 -13.19
CA ILE A 92 11.50 -13.35 -12.71
C ILE A 92 10.99 -13.69 -11.32
N ASP A 93 11.47 -12.95 -10.35
CA ASP A 93 11.30 -13.01 -8.90
C ASP A 93 10.36 -14.13 -8.34
N ASP A 94 10.89 -14.99 -7.46
CA ASP A 94 10.15 -16.07 -6.77
C ASP A 94 8.97 -15.59 -5.90
N GLN A 95 8.79 -14.29 -5.80
CA GLN A 95 7.78 -13.66 -4.94
C GLN A 95 6.43 -13.44 -5.62
N GLN A 96 6.34 -13.74 -6.92
CA GLN A 96 5.08 -13.68 -7.66
C GLN A 96 4.23 -14.90 -7.34
N HIS A 97 2.93 -14.67 -7.12
CA HIS A 97 1.99 -15.78 -6.96
C HIS A 97 1.60 -16.39 -8.31
N LEU A 98 1.47 -15.54 -9.33
CA LEU A 98 1.15 -15.94 -10.69
C LEU A 98 1.84 -15.00 -11.67
N LEU A 99 2.44 -15.56 -12.71
CA LEU A 99 3.00 -14.86 -13.86
C LEU A 99 2.37 -15.44 -15.13
N GLY A 100 1.99 -14.59 -16.06
CA GLY A 100 1.36 -15.04 -17.30
C GLY A 100 1.30 -13.95 -18.36
N ILE A 101 0.60 -14.26 -19.44
CA ILE A 101 0.42 -13.41 -20.61
C ILE A 101 -1.07 -13.28 -20.91
N ILE A 102 -1.52 -12.07 -21.14
CA ILE A 102 -2.83 -11.78 -21.73
C ILE A 102 -2.64 -11.57 -23.21
N THR A 103 -3.41 -12.31 -24.00
CA THR A 103 -3.43 -12.23 -25.46
C THR A 103 -4.48 -11.24 -25.97
N PRO A 104 -4.43 -10.81 -27.25
CA PRO A 104 -5.38 -9.86 -27.82
C PRO A 104 -6.85 -10.30 -27.77
N ASP A 105 -7.09 -11.60 -27.76
CA ASP A 105 -8.44 -12.18 -27.61
C ASP A 105 -8.93 -12.24 -26.16
N GLY A 106 -8.15 -11.67 -25.22
CA GLY A 106 -8.53 -11.56 -23.80
C GLY A 106 -8.33 -12.83 -23.00
N LYS A 107 -7.50 -13.76 -23.48
CA LYS A 107 -7.14 -14.96 -22.73
C LYS A 107 -5.91 -14.71 -21.89
N LEU A 108 -5.94 -15.14 -20.64
CA LEU A 108 -4.79 -15.17 -19.75
C LEU A 108 -4.24 -16.59 -19.69
N THR A 109 -2.96 -16.75 -19.96
CA THR A 109 -2.26 -18.03 -19.82
C THR A 109 -1.07 -17.84 -18.88
N ASP A 110 -0.94 -18.69 -17.87
CA ASP A 110 0.21 -18.67 -16.95
C ASP A 110 1.48 -19.22 -17.62
N ILE A 111 2.63 -19.05 -16.97
CA ILE A 111 3.92 -19.55 -17.49
C ILE A 111 4.00 -21.08 -17.61
N ASN A 112 3.06 -21.82 -17.03
CA ASN A 112 2.96 -23.27 -17.14
C ASN A 112 2.02 -23.71 -18.28
N GLY A 113 1.41 -22.75 -18.97
CA GLY A 113 0.48 -23.00 -20.07
C GLY A 113 -0.97 -23.25 -19.63
N VAL A 114 -1.30 -22.94 -18.38
CA VAL A 114 -2.66 -23.07 -17.86
C VAL A 114 -3.47 -21.82 -18.22
N GLU A 115 -4.59 -22.01 -18.92
CA GLU A 115 -5.53 -20.93 -19.20
C GLU A 115 -6.28 -20.54 -17.91
N ILE A 116 -6.34 -19.24 -17.64
CA ILE A 116 -7.02 -18.64 -16.49
C ILE A 116 -8.13 -17.75 -17.01
N ASP A 117 -9.30 -17.89 -16.42
CA ASP A 117 -10.45 -17.04 -16.75
C ASP A 117 -10.24 -15.60 -16.22
N LEU A 118 -9.98 -14.67 -17.13
CA LEU A 118 -9.78 -13.26 -16.82
C LEU A 118 -11.03 -12.60 -16.20
N SER A 119 -12.21 -13.22 -16.32
CA SER A 119 -13.42 -12.73 -15.67
C SER A 119 -13.33 -12.74 -14.13
N GLN A 120 -12.40 -13.54 -13.60
CA GLN A 120 -12.08 -13.59 -12.16
C GLN A 120 -11.32 -12.34 -11.68
N PHE A 121 -10.79 -11.54 -12.62
CA PHE A 121 -10.03 -10.31 -12.36
C PHE A 121 -10.69 -9.12 -13.07
N PRO A 122 -11.86 -8.67 -12.60
CA PRO A 122 -12.71 -7.71 -13.32
C PRO A 122 -12.02 -6.35 -13.56
N ASN A 123 -11.17 -5.91 -12.62
CA ASN A 123 -10.47 -4.62 -12.73
C ASN A 123 -9.32 -4.68 -13.75
N THR A 124 -8.82 -5.89 -14.07
CA THR A 124 -7.70 -6.11 -14.97
C THR A 124 -8.12 -6.20 -16.45
N LYS A 125 -9.42 -6.23 -16.74
CA LYS A 125 -9.93 -6.35 -18.13
C LYS A 125 -9.45 -5.25 -19.06
N GLU A 126 -9.19 -4.07 -18.54
CA GLU A 126 -8.72 -2.91 -19.30
C GLU A 126 -7.20 -2.89 -19.51
N ALA A 127 -6.47 -3.86 -18.93
CA ALA A 127 -5.01 -3.88 -18.98
C ALA A 127 -4.48 -3.90 -20.42
N PHE A 128 -5.16 -4.59 -21.35
CA PHE A 128 -4.75 -4.67 -22.75
C PHE A 128 -4.76 -3.34 -23.48
N ASN A 129 -5.64 -2.42 -23.06
CA ASN A 129 -5.76 -1.08 -23.64
C ASN A 129 -4.78 -0.08 -23.02
N SER A 130 -4.01 -0.49 -22.01
CA SER A 130 -3.06 0.40 -21.35
C SER A 130 -1.79 0.54 -22.19
N GLU A 131 -1.28 1.77 -22.29
CA GLU A 131 0.00 2.05 -22.92
C GLU A 131 1.18 1.96 -21.94
N GLU A 132 0.92 1.82 -20.66
CA GLU A 132 1.91 1.85 -19.59
C GLU A 132 1.67 0.71 -18.60
N THR A 133 2.69 0.43 -17.80
CA THR A 133 2.57 -0.47 -16.66
C THR A 133 1.53 0.07 -15.68
N LYS A 134 0.58 -0.79 -15.29
CA LYS A 134 -0.47 -0.46 -14.34
C LYS A 134 -0.59 -1.50 -13.24
N PHE A 135 -1.05 -1.01 -12.09
CA PHE A 135 -1.45 -1.86 -10.98
C PHE A 135 -2.96 -1.88 -10.84
N PHE A 136 -3.49 -3.04 -10.55
CA PHE A 136 -4.89 -3.30 -10.25
C PHE A 136 -5.00 -4.08 -8.95
N CYS A 137 -6.12 -3.95 -8.26
CA CYS A 137 -6.41 -4.74 -7.09
C CYS A 137 -7.66 -5.58 -7.39
N ASP A 138 -7.53 -6.89 -7.32
CA ASP A 138 -8.62 -7.85 -7.52
C ASP A 138 -8.63 -8.88 -6.40
N SER A 139 -9.80 -9.46 -6.14
CA SER A 139 -9.98 -10.49 -5.11
C SER A 139 -10.45 -11.79 -5.74
N TYR A 140 -9.80 -12.89 -5.38
CA TYR A 140 -10.15 -14.23 -5.81
C TYR A 140 -10.00 -15.23 -4.66
N ASN A 141 -10.98 -16.08 -4.45
CA ASN A 141 -10.98 -17.11 -3.38
C ASN A 141 -10.62 -16.56 -2.00
N ASN A 142 -11.18 -15.41 -1.60
CA ASN A 142 -10.90 -14.71 -0.34
C ASN A 142 -9.46 -14.16 -0.18
N PHE A 143 -8.65 -14.21 -1.23
CA PHE A 143 -7.36 -13.54 -1.27
C PHE A 143 -7.46 -12.27 -2.09
N THR A 144 -6.82 -11.22 -1.64
CA THR A 144 -6.68 -9.98 -2.40
C THR A 144 -5.29 -9.98 -3.02
N PHE A 145 -5.26 -9.73 -4.33
CA PHE A 145 -4.05 -9.68 -5.14
C PHE A 145 -3.83 -8.26 -5.63
N LEU A 146 -2.59 -7.83 -5.56
CA LEU A 146 -2.12 -6.72 -6.35
C LEU A 146 -1.61 -7.28 -7.67
N ILE A 147 -2.11 -6.75 -8.77
CA ILE A 147 -1.84 -7.21 -10.13
C ILE A 147 -1.06 -6.13 -10.85
N CYS A 148 0.12 -6.48 -11.34
CA CYS A 148 0.92 -5.63 -12.21
C CYS A 148 0.77 -6.10 -13.65
N THR A 149 0.46 -5.20 -14.56
CA THR A 149 0.38 -5.48 -16.00
C THR A 149 1.29 -4.55 -16.76
N THR A 150 2.00 -5.09 -17.75
CA THR A 150 2.90 -4.34 -18.63
C THR A 150 2.68 -4.75 -20.07
N PRO A 151 2.38 -3.82 -20.99
CA PRO A 151 2.21 -4.13 -22.40
C PRO A 151 3.54 -4.55 -23.04
N ILE A 152 3.47 -5.47 -23.98
CA ILE A 152 4.54 -5.84 -24.91
C ILE A 152 4.16 -5.30 -26.28
N ARG A 153 5.01 -4.43 -26.82
CA ARG A 153 4.78 -3.80 -28.11
C ARG A 153 5.60 -4.48 -29.19
N ILE A 154 4.93 -4.82 -30.28
CA ILE A 154 5.57 -5.33 -31.48
C ILE A 154 5.11 -4.42 -32.61
N ASP A 155 6.07 -3.85 -33.34
CA ASP A 155 5.82 -2.88 -34.42
C ASP A 155 4.99 -1.65 -33.96
N GLY A 156 5.14 -1.27 -32.67
CA GLY A 156 4.47 -0.11 -32.07
C GLY A 156 3.04 -0.36 -31.58
N GLU A 157 2.54 -1.56 -31.71
CA GLU A 157 1.20 -1.96 -31.24
C GLU A 157 1.29 -2.92 -30.05
N ASN A 158 0.38 -2.79 -29.09
CA ASN A 158 0.24 -3.76 -28.00
C ASN A 158 -0.21 -5.10 -28.56
N LYS A 159 0.66 -6.09 -28.51
CA LYS A 159 0.35 -7.46 -28.98
C LYS A 159 0.07 -8.42 -27.83
N PHE A 160 0.71 -8.21 -26.70
CA PHE A 160 0.55 -9.01 -25.50
C PHE A 160 0.65 -8.11 -24.28
N VAL A 161 0.18 -8.61 -23.13
CA VAL A 161 0.39 -7.96 -21.82
C VAL A 161 0.94 -8.99 -20.86
N ILE A 162 2.07 -8.68 -20.23
CA ILE A 162 2.55 -9.48 -19.10
C ILE A 162 1.63 -9.19 -17.90
N PHE A 163 1.19 -10.24 -17.27
CA PHE A 163 0.33 -10.23 -16.10
C PHE A 163 1.08 -10.88 -14.94
N SER A 164 1.22 -10.16 -13.85
CA SER A 164 1.88 -10.66 -12.63
C SER A 164 1.05 -10.34 -11.41
N THR A 165 0.89 -11.31 -10.51
CA THR A 165 0.13 -11.11 -9.28
C THR A 165 1.01 -11.24 -8.04
N TYR A 166 0.70 -10.44 -7.04
CA TYR A 166 1.34 -10.45 -5.74
C TYR A 166 0.27 -10.52 -4.65
N LEU A 167 0.48 -11.33 -3.62
CA LEU A 167 -0.38 -11.32 -2.45
C LEU A 167 -0.23 -9.98 -1.70
N THR A 168 -1.34 -9.34 -1.38
CA THR A 168 -1.31 -8.07 -0.63
C THR A 168 -0.70 -8.22 0.76
N SER A 169 -0.77 -9.42 1.37
CA SER A 169 -0.12 -9.73 2.64
C SER A 169 1.39 -9.48 2.61
N ARG A 170 2.06 -9.70 1.48
CA ARG A 170 3.49 -9.42 1.31
C ARG A 170 3.81 -7.95 1.57
N TYR A 171 3.01 -7.05 1.05
CA TYR A 171 3.21 -5.61 1.26
C TYR A 171 2.78 -5.18 2.65
N ALA A 172 1.76 -5.84 3.23
CA ALA A 172 1.33 -5.58 4.60
C ALA A 172 2.46 -5.82 5.60
N ASP A 173 3.26 -6.88 5.39
CA ASP A 173 4.41 -7.19 6.24
C ASP A 173 5.49 -6.10 6.16
N SER A 174 5.75 -5.56 4.96
CA SER A 174 6.75 -4.51 4.74
C SER A 174 6.38 -3.16 5.37
N ILE A 175 5.08 -2.84 5.44
CA ILE A 175 4.57 -1.61 6.05
C ILE A 175 4.10 -1.81 7.50
N SER A 176 4.22 -3.03 8.01
CA SER A 176 3.89 -3.36 9.40
C SER A 176 4.92 -2.75 10.35
N THR A 177 4.59 -1.61 10.91
CA THR A 177 5.40 -1.00 11.97
C THR A 177 4.82 -1.40 13.32
N PRO A 178 5.60 -2.01 14.22
CA PRO A 178 5.14 -2.35 15.56
C PRO A 178 4.92 -1.06 16.36
N THR A 179 3.76 -0.46 16.19
CA THR A 179 3.32 0.74 16.91
C THR A 179 2.37 0.34 18.03
N PHE A 180 2.35 1.13 19.10
CA PHE A 180 1.43 0.94 20.22
C PHE A 180 1.42 -0.48 20.81
N GLU A 181 2.59 -1.04 21.14
CA GLU A 181 2.71 -2.38 21.72
C GLU A 181 2.10 -3.49 20.83
N ASN A 182 2.26 -3.40 19.51
CA ASN A 182 1.68 -4.29 18.51
C ASN A 182 0.13 -4.24 18.42
N LYS A 183 -0.50 -3.17 18.89
CA LYS A 183 -1.96 -2.96 18.77
C LYS A 183 -2.33 -2.06 17.58
N GLY A 184 -1.34 -1.41 16.95
CA GLY A 184 -1.53 -0.63 15.74
C GLY A 184 -1.50 -1.52 14.50
N TYR A 185 -2.24 -1.13 13.47
CA TYR A 185 -2.18 -1.74 12.13
C TYR A 185 -2.15 -0.63 11.08
N SER A 186 -1.49 -0.93 9.96
CA SER A 186 -1.48 -0.08 8.77
C SER A 186 -2.34 -0.72 7.69
N TYR A 187 -3.00 0.09 6.90
CA TYR A 187 -3.73 -0.35 5.71
C TYR A 187 -3.50 0.63 4.57
N VAL A 188 -3.62 0.14 3.36
CA VAL A 188 -3.53 0.93 2.14
C VAL A 188 -4.93 1.08 1.58
N ILE A 189 -5.29 2.29 1.23
CA ILE A 189 -6.55 2.62 0.57
C ILE A 189 -6.25 3.20 -0.81
N ASP A 190 -7.10 2.91 -1.77
CA ASP A 190 -7.02 3.50 -3.10
C ASP A 190 -7.50 4.96 -3.11
N SER A 191 -7.49 5.59 -4.30
CA SER A 191 -7.97 6.96 -4.49
C SER A 191 -9.45 7.15 -4.17
N ASP A 192 -10.23 6.07 -4.18
CA ASP A 192 -11.67 6.04 -3.89
C ASP A 192 -11.96 5.78 -2.40
N GLY A 193 -10.91 5.59 -1.59
CA GLY A 193 -11.00 5.34 -0.15
C GLY A 193 -11.42 3.91 0.21
N LYS A 194 -11.18 2.95 -0.68
CA LYS A 194 -11.48 1.53 -0.50
C LYS A 194 -10.25 0.74 -0.12
#